data_d189d47291db27436f44d7c991cf8790
#
_entry.id   d189d47291db27436f44d7c991cf8790
#
_cell.length_a   1.000
_cell.length_b   1.000
_cell.length_c   1.000
_cell.angle_alpha   90.00
_cell.angle_beta   90.00
_cell.angle_gamma   90.00
#
_symmetry.space_group_name_H-M   'P 1'
#
loop_
_entity.id
_entity.type
_entity.pdbx_description
1 polymer ?
#
loop_
_entity_poly.entity_id
_entity_poly.type
_entity_poly.pdbx_seq_one_letter_code
_entity_poly.pdbx_strand_id
1 'polypeptide(L)'
;IRDVNPNVTIGFFLHIPFPSFEIFRIFPWREELLQGILGADQIGFHTYDYERHFLSSVKRILKYDVKFNRIEMGSREVVVDTFSMGIDYKKFNSAAKKRLVEKKSKKSELKKQLDYHKKTSSGGKLILSIDRLDYTKGVVNRIKAFEIFLRKYPQYLEKVRLVMLTVPSRAAVSDYKKLKRETDEIVGRVNGEFATVNWTPIWLSLIHI
;
A
#
# COMPACT_ATOMS: atom_id res chain seq x y z
N ILE A 1 0.78 -23.59 17.69
CA ILE A 1 -0.58 -23.46 18.30
C ILE A 1 -1.24 -24.84 18.32
N ARG A 2 -1.33 -25.52 17.21
CA ARG A 2 -1.98 -26.83 17.10
C ARG A 2 -1.34 -27.90 17.99
N ASP A 3 -0.02 -27.88 18.13
CA ASP A 3 0.70 -28.81 19.01
C ASP A 3 0.33 -28.68 20.49
N VAL A 4 -0.10 -27.45 20.88
CA VAL A 4 -0.53 -27.14 22.26
C VAL A 4 -2.04 -27.38 22.44
N ASN A 5 -2.84 -27.07 21.40
CA ASN A 5 -4.29 -27.27 21.39
C ASN A 5 -4.73 -27.88 20.05
N PRO A 6 -4.82 -29.21 19.95
CA PRO A 6 -5.16 -29.93 18.72
C PRO A 6 -6.57 -29.60 18.17
N ASN A 7 -7.49 -29.22 19.06
CA ASN A 7 -8.91 -29.00 18.71
C ASN A 7 -9.23 -27.57 18.32
N VAL A 8 -8.24 -26.65 18.34
CA VAL A 8 -8.47 -25.24 17.96
C VAL A 8 -8.66 -25.11 16.46
N THR A 9 -9.69 -24.37 16.04
CA THR A 9 -9.87 -23.97 14.65
C THR A 9 -8.98 -22.78 14.33
N ILE A 10 -8.13 -22.90 13.30
CA ILE A 10 -7.16 -21.88 12.90
C ILE A 10 -7.47 -21.41 11.48
N GLY A 11 -7.78 -20.10 11.34
CA GLY A 11 -7.80 -19.41 10.05
C GLY A 11 -6.50 -18.62 9.86
N PHE A 12 -5.88 -18.72 8.70
CA PHE A 12 -4.72 -17.92 8.30
C PHE A 12 -5.00 -17.17 7.02
N PHE A 13 -4.70 -15.86 6.97
CA PHE A 13 -4.84 -15.06 5.77
C PHE A 13 -3.51 -14.40 5.39
N LEU A 14 -3.04 -14.67 4.16
CA LEU A 14 -1.81 -14.06 3.64
C LEU A 14 -2.11 -12.79 2.85
N HIS A 15 -1.72 -11.64 3.40
CA HIS A 15 -1.92 -10.34 2.78
C HIS A 15 -0.96 -10.00 1.65
N ILE A 16 0.17 -10.67 1.57
CA ILE A 16 1.17 -10.44 0.51
C ILE A 16 0.98 -11.45 -0.63
N PRO A 17 1.43 -11.12 -1.85
CA PRO A 17 1.43 -12.07 -2.96
C PRO A 17 2.18 -13.34 -2.61
N PHE A 18 1.57 -14.51 -2.83
CA PHE A 18 2.31 -15.76 -2.82
C PHE A 18 2.99 -15.96 -4.18
N PRO A 19 4.31 -16.17 -4.24
CA PRO A 19 5.04 -16.27 -5.50
C PRO A 19 4.71 -17.55 -6.25
N SER A 20 4.98 -17.56 -7.57
CA SER A 20 4.87 -18.78 -8.35
C SER A 20 5.82 -19.88 -7.85
N PHE A 21 5.51 -21.14 -8.14
CA PHE A 21 6.35 -22.25 -7.75
C PHE A 21 7.80 -22.10 -8.21
N GLU A 22 8.02 -21.57 -9.42
CA GLU A 22 9.35 -21.39 -10.01
C GLU A 22 10.24 -20.45 -9.18
N ILE A 23 9.62 -19.43 -8.56
CA ILE A 23 10.31 -18.52 -7.66
C ILE A 23 10.38 -19.12 -6.25
N PHE A 24 9.27 -19.66 -5.75
CA PHE A 24 9.20 -20.15 -4.37
C PHE A 24 10.14 -21.34 -4.11
N ARG A 25 10.38 -22.20 -5.10
CA ARG A 25 11.25 -23.39 -4.98
C ARG A 25 12.70 -23.07 -4.63
N ILE A 26 13.17 -21.85 -4.87
CA ILE A 26 14.55 -21.44 -4.52
C ILE A 26 14.68 -20.94 -3.07
N PHE A 27 13.56 -20.74 -2.39
CA PHE A 27 13.57 -20.31 -0.99
C PHE A 27 14.10 -21.44 -0.08
N PRO A 28 15.15 -21.20 0.72
CA PRO A 28 15.79 -22.28 1.51
C PRO A 28 14.84 -23.00 2.46
N TRP A 29 14.01 -22.26 3.18
CA TRP A 29 13.08 -22.79 4.19
C TRP A 29 11.66 -23.01 3.64
N ARG A 30 11.53 -23.34 2.36
CA ARG A 30 10.24 -23.51 1.68
C ARG A 30 9.36 -24.58 2.27
N GLU A 31 9.97 -25.70 2.70
CA GLU A 31 9.24 -26.84 3.28
C GLU A 31 8.70 -26.49 4.66
N GLU A 32 9.54 -25.97 5.53
CA GLU A 32 9.19 -25.55 6.89
C GLU A 32 8.11 -24.46 6.88
N LEU A 33 8.23 -23.50 5.96
CA LEU A 33 7.24 -22.43 5.82
C LEU A 33 5.88 -22.99 5.38
N LEU A 34 5.85 -23.86 4.37
CA LEU A 34 4.61 -24.49 3.93
C LEU A 34 3.99 -25.34 5.03
N GLN A 35 4.78 -26.18 5.72
CA GLN A 35 4.31 -26.98 6.83
C GLN A 35 3.73 -26.12 7.96
N GLY A 36 4.40 -24.99 8.28
CA GLY A 36 3.92 -24.04 9.27
C GLY A 36 2.56 -23.41 8.90
N ILE A 37 2.40 -23.00 7.66
CA ILE A 37 1.12 -22.43 7.15
C ILE A 37 0.01 -23.49 7.15
N LEU A 38 0.33 -24.73 6.77
CA LEU A 38 -0.59 -25.86 6.78
C LEU A 38 -1.03 -26.29 8.19
N GLY A 39 -0.49 -25.70 9.24
CA GLY A 39 -1.04 -25.79 10.60
C GLY A 39 -2.44 -25.20 10.74
N ALA A 40 -2.87 -24.33 9.82
CA ALA A 40 -4.22 -23.81 9.75
C ALA A 40 -5.23 -24.80 9.15
N ASP A 41 -6.51 -24.63 9.47
CA ASP A 41 -7.62 -25.39 8.88
C ASP A 41 -8.14 -24.70 7.62
N GLN A 42 -8.08 -23.37 7.60
CA GLN A 42 -8.44 -22.55 6.45
C GLN A 42 -7.34 -21.52 6.15
N ILE A 43 -6.94 -21.44 4.88
CA ILE A 43 -5.93 -20.51 4.39
C ILE A 43 -6.57 -19.62 3.33
N GLY A 44 -6.49 -18.28 3.51
CA GLY A 44 -7.06 -17.30 2.63
C GLY A 44 -6.00 -16.50 1.85
N PHE A 45 -6.31 -16.18 0.60
CA PHE A 45 -5.53 -15.30 -0.26
C PHE A 45 -6.39 -14.18 -0.85
N HIS A 46 -5.74 -13.11 -1.36
CA HIS A 46 -6.45 -12.00 -2.03
C HIS A 46 -6.96 -12.36 -3.42
N THR A 47 -6.25 -13.20 -4.14
CA THR A 47 -6.55 -13.55 -5.53
C THR A 47 -6.39 -15.04 -5.79
N TYR A 48 -7.11 -15.52 -6.79
CA TYR A 48 -7.04 -16.89 -7.25
C TYR A 48 -5.62 -17.31 -7.68
N ASP A 49 -4.84 -16.39 -8.27
CA ASP A 49 -3.46 -16.72 -8.66
C ASP A 49 -2.58 -17.06 -7.45
N TYR A 50 -2.73 -16.37 -6.32
CA TYR A 50 -1.96 -16.67 -5.12
C TYR A 50 -2.37 -18.00 -4.48
N GLU A 51 -3.67 -18.30 -4.45
CA GLU A 51 -4.20 -19.59 -4.06
C GLU A 51 -3.59 -20.71 -4.92
N ARG A 52 -3.70 -20.59 -6.25
CA ARG A 52 -3.16 -21.55 -7.21
C ARG A 52 -1.64 -21.75 -7.07
N HIS A 53 -0.89 -20.68 -6.85
CA HIS A 53 0.56 -20.75 -6.63
C HIS A 53 0.90 -21.51 -5.35
N PHE A 54 0.14 -21.25 -4.28
CA PHE A 54 0.31 -21.95 -2.99
C PHE A 54 0.02 -23.46 -3.14
N LEU A 55 -1.15 -23.80 -3.69
CA LEU A 55 -1.55 -25.20 -3.92
C LEU A 55 -0.54 -25.94 -4.81
N SER A 56 -0.05 -25.31 -5.87
CA SER A 56 1.00 -25.87 -6.74
C SER A 56 2.30 -26.12 -5.98
N SER A 57 2.68 -25.21 -5.09
CA SER A 57 3.90 -25.34 -4.28
C SER A 57 3.76 -26.47 -3.25
N VAL A 58 2.63 -26.56 -2.57
CA VAL A 58 2.36 -27.65 -1.63
C VAL A 58 2.42 -29.02 -2.33
N LYS A 59 1.73 -29.17 -3.46
CA LYS A 59 1.72 -30.40 -4.23
C LYS A 59 3.11 -30.81 -4.72
N ARG A 60 3.91 -29.87 -5.20
CA ARG A 60 5.22 -30.16 -5.80
C ARG A 60 6.33 -30.34 -4.77
N ILE A 61 6.30 -29.60 -3.66
CA ILE A 61 7.33 -29.61 -2.64
C ILE A 61 7.03 -30.67 -1.57
N LEU A 62 5.84 -30.61 -0.97
CA LEU A 62 5.46 -31.49 0.14
C LEU A 62 4.81 -32.81 -0.30
N LYS A 63 4.46 -32.93 -1.59
CA LYS A 63 3.84 -34.13 -2.18
C LYS A 63 2.47 -34.49 -1.58
N TYR A 64 1.77 -33.52 -0.96
CA TYR A 64 0.41 -33.77 -0.51
C TYR A 64 -0.57 -33.81 -1.67
N ASP A 65 -1.62 -34.59 -1.53
CA ASP A 65 -2.71 -34.63 -2.48
C ASP A 65 -3.54 -33.36 -2.38
N VAL A 66 -3.75 -32.76 -3.54
CA VAL A 66 -4.55 -31.53 -3.70
C VAL A 66 -5.70 -31.83 -4.63
N LYS A 67 -6.92 -31.74 -4.10
CA LYS A 67 -8.17 -31.88 -4.85
C LYS A 67 -8.92 -30.54 -4.83
N PHE A 68 -9.01 -29.88 -5.98
CA PHE A 68 -9.54 -28.53 -6.09
C PHE A 68 -8.79 -27.57 -5.15
N ASN A 69 -9.48 -27.01 -4.14
CA ASN A 69 -8.95 -26.11 -3.13
C ASN A 69 -8.70 -26.79 -1.77
N ARG A 70 -8.58 -28.13 -1.73
CA ARG A 70 -8.41 -28.92 -0.51
C ARG A 70 -7.11 -29.69 -0.53
N ILE A 71 -6.42 -29.68 0.57
CA ILE A 71 -5.16 -30.40 0.77
C ILE A 71 -5.42 -31.51 1.81
N GLU A 72 -5.22 -32.76 1.40
CA GLU A 72 -5.39 -33.93 2.26
C GLU A 72 -4.12 -34.16 3.09
N MET A 73 -4.25 -34.17 4.41
CA MET A 73 -3.12 -34.37 5.35
C MET A 73 -3.44 -35.51 6.33
N GLY A 74 -3.51 -36.72 5.83
CA GLY A 74 -3.87 -37.91 6.63
C GLY A 74 -5.30 -37.82 7.17
N SER A 75 -5.45 -37.58 8.46
CA SER A 75 -6.77 -37.46 9.13
C SER A 75 -7.37 -36.06 9.07
N ARG A 76 -6.67 -35.08 8.51
CA ARG A 76 -7.08 -33.67 8.46
C ARG A 76 -7.08 -33.14 7.04
N GLU A 77 -8.00 -32.24 6.76
CA GLU A 77 -8.09 -31.52 5.52
C GLU A 77 -7.84 -30.04 5.77
N VAL A 78 -7.10 -29.38 4.86
CA VAL A 78 -6.89 -27.91 4.87
C VAL A 78 -7.61 -27.31 3.65
N VAL A 79 -8.48 -26.34 3.91
CA VAL A 79 -9.17 -25.61 2.86
C VAL A 79 -8.37 -24.35 2.50
N VAL A 80 -8.11 -24.16 1.22
CA VAL A 80 -7.43 -22.98 0.70
C VAL A 80 -8.38 -22.25 -0.22
N ASP A 81 -8.57 -20.94 -0.03
CA ASP A 81 -9.57 -20.22 -0.82
C ASP A 81 -9.19 -18.75 -1.03
N THR A 82 -9.88 -18.13 -1.98
CA THR A 82 -9.70 -16.72 -2.33
C THR A 82 -10.76 -15.86 -1.65
N PHE A 83 -10.30 -14.91 -0.82
CA PHE A 83 -11.12 -13.91 -0.15
C PHE A 83 -10.66 -12.52 -0.57
N SER A 84 -11.19 -11.99 -1.64
CA SER A 84 -10.85 -10.66 -2.13
C SER A 84 -11.31 -9.59 -1.15
N MET A 85 -10.40 -8.71 -0.74
CA MET A 85 -10.76 -7.59 0.13
C MET A 85 -11.41 -6.47 -0.68
N GLY A 86 -12.53 -6.01 -0.20
CA GLY A 86 -13.24 -4.86 -0.72
C GLY A 86 -13.08 -3.62 0.18
N ILE A 87 -13.89 -2.62 -0.10
CA ILE A 87 -14.00 -1.40 0.69
C ILE A 87 -15.47 -1.08 0.95
N ASP A 88 -15.79 -0.52 2.10
CA ASP A 88 -17.13 0.02 2.36
C ASP A 88 -17.35 1.31 1.56
N TYR A 89 -17.68 1.14 0.28
CA TYR A 89 -17.93 2.24 -0.64
C TYR A 89 -18.96 3.23 -0.11
N LYS A 90 -20.06 2.74 0.49
CA LYS A 90 -21.15 3.61 0.99
C LYS A 90 -20.68 4.53 2.10
N LYS A 91 -19.88 4.02 3.03
CA LYS A 91 -19.29 4.80 4.13
C LYS A 91 -18.38 5.91 3.59
N PHE A 92 -17.44 5.57 2.73
CA PHE A 92 -16.48 6.56 2.18
C PHE A 92 -17.16 7.58 1.26
N ASN A 93 -18.08 7.16 0.39
CA ASN A 93 -18.83 8.04 -0.49
C ASN A 93 -19.73 9.02 0.30
N SER A 94 -20.42 8.53 1.33
CA SER A 94 -21.24 9.37 2.20
C SER A 94 -20.41 10.38 2.97
N ALA A 95 -19.26 9.97 3.49
CA ALA A 95 -18.32 10.87 4.17
C ALA A 95 -17.80 11.96 3.23
N ALA A 96 -17.42 11.59 2.01
CA ALA A 96 -16.96 12.55 0.99
C ALA A 96 -18.05 13.55 0.63
N LYS A 97 -19.29 13.09 0.35
CA LYS A 97 -20.43 13.95 0.07
C LYS A 97 -20.72 14.93 1.21
N LYS A 98 -20.72 14.47 2.45
CA LYS A 98 -20.92 15.29 3.64
C LYS A 98 -19.89 16.43 3.72
N ARG A 99 -18.61 16.13 3.43
CA ARG A 99 -17.53 17.13 3.43
C ARG A 99 -17.67 18.16 2.31
N LEU A 100 -18.21 17.80 1.17
CA LEU A 100 -18.45 18.74 0.05
C LEU A 100 -19.49 19.80 0.39
N VAL A 101 -20.54 19.44 1.17
CA VAL A 101 -21.65 20.35 1.55
C VAL A 101 -21.37 21.13 2.84
N GLU A 102 -20.25 20.90 3.55
CA GLU A 102 -19.93 21.66 4.76
C GLU A 102 -19.82 23.17 4.50
N LYS A 103 -20.54 23.96 5.31
CA LYS A 103 -20.50 25.43 5.23
C LYS A 103 -19.08 25.96 5.49
N LYS A 104 -18.73 27.10 4.87
CA LYS A 104 -17.39 27.74 4.97
C LYS A 104 -16.87 27.87 6.40
N SER A 105 -17.75 28.15 7.37
CA SER A 105 -17.43 28.34 8.80
C SER A 105 -17.01 27.04 9.52
N LYS A 106 -17.31 25.86 8.94
CA LYS A 106 -16.98 24.54 9.53
C LYS A 106 -15.91 23.77 8.72
N LYS A 107 -15.24 24.45 7.78
CA LYS A 107 -14.19 23.79 6.98
C LYS A 107 -13.02 23.38 7.88
N SER A 108 -12.59 22.13 7.75
CA SER A 108 -11.37 21.65 8.39
C SER A 108 -10.15 22.46 7.94
N GLU A 109 -9.13 22.57 8.76
CA GLU A 109 -7.88 23.29 8.43
C GLU A 109 -7.26 22.77 7.13
N LEU A 110 -7.24 21.45 6.93
CA LEU A 110 -6.79 20.84 5.68
C LEU A 110 -7.56 21.37 4.46
N LYS A 111 -8.89 21.53 4.57
CA LYS A 111 -9.69 22.05 3.45
C LYS A 111 -9.38 23.52 3.17
N LYS A 112 -9.14 24.33 4.21
CA LYS A 112 -8.71 25.73 4.03
C LYS A 112 -7.36 25.80 3.30
N GLN A 113 -6.41 24.98 3.70
CA GLN A 113 -5.09 24.89 3.06
C GLN A 113 -5.19 24.44 1.59
N LEU A 114 -5.98 23.41 1.29
CA LEU A 114 -6.22 22.95 -0.08
C LEU A 114 -6.92 24.03 -0.95
N ASP A 115 -7.93 24.71 -0.41
CA ASP A 115 -8.60 25.81 -1.10
C ASP A 115 -7.62 26.98 -1.37
N TYR A 116 -6.76 27.32 -0.42
CA TYR A 116 -5.70 28.31 -0.58
C TYR A 116 -4.73 27.92 -1.70
N HIS A 117 -4.20 26.69 -1.65
CA HIS A 117 -3.30 26.19 -2.68
C HIS A 117 -3.95 26.17 -4.08
N LYS A 118 -5.22 25.82 -4.16
CA LYS A 118 -5.97 25.83 -5.41
C LYS A 118 -6.14 27.23 -5.98
N LYS A 119 -6.37 28.22 -5.13
CA LYS A 119 -6.50 29.64 -5.53
C LYS A 119 -5.18 30.25 -6.01
N THR A 120 -4.09 29.98 -5.28
CA THR A 120 -2.76 30.51 -5.60
C THR A 120 -2.12 29.87 -6.84
N SER A 121 -2.70 28.81 -7.39
CA SER A 121 -2.22 28.12 -8.60
C SER A 121 -3.04 28.53 -9.85
N SER A 122 -3.58 29.72 -9.93
CA SER A 122 -4.32 30.23 -11.12
C SER A 122 -5.36 29.23 -11.66
N GLY A 123 -6.15 28.60 -10.79
CA GLY A 123 -7.10 27.53 -11.14
C GLY A 123 -6.45 26.19 -11.42
N GLY A 124 -5.20 26.01 -11.04
CA GLY A 124 -4.37 24.84 -11.30
C GLY A 124 -4.90 23.54 -10.74
N LYS A 125 -4.40 22.46 -11.28
CA LYS A 125 -4.74 21.08 -10.88
C LYS A 125 -3.91 20.66 -9.69
N LEU A 126 -4.51 19.85 -8.81
CA LEU A 126 -3.82 19.18 -7.71
C LEU A 126 -3.69 17.70 -8.04
N ILE A 127 -2.47 17.18 -7.95
CA ILE A 127 -2.19 15.75 -7.97
C ILE A 127 -2.07 15.32 -6.52
N LEU A 128 -2.97 14.45 -6.07
CA LEU A 128 -2.99 13.97 -4.69
C LEU A 128 -2.29 12.62 -4.57
N SER A 129 -1.40 12.51 -3.59
CA SER A 129 -0.68 11.29 -3.22
C SER A 129 -0.88 11.04 -1.72
N ILE A 130 -1.48 9.92 -1.37
CA ILE A 130 -1.71 9.53 0.04
C ILE A 130 -1.13 8.15 0.24
N ASP A 131 -0.06 8.05 1.05
CA ASP A 131 0.60 6.79 1.37
C ASP A 131 1.24 6.83 2.75
N ARG A 132 1.56 5.65 3.28
CA ARG A 132 2.55 5.57 4.35
C ARG A 132 3.94 5.84 3.76
N LEU A 133 4.83 6.44 4.57
CA LEU A 133 6.24 6.59 4.19
C LEU A 133 6.90 5.20 4.23
N ASP A 134 6.91 4.53 3.09
CA ASP A 134 7.38 3.16 2.91
C ASP A 134 8.07 3.05 1.55
N TYR A 135 9.23 2.39 1.51
CA TYR A 135 10.01 2.23 0.27
C TYR A 135 9.22 1.49 -0.83
N THR A 136 8.31 0.58 -0.45
CA THR A 136 7.45 -0.14 -1.40
C THR A 136 6.43 0.75 -2.12
N LYS A 137 6.19 1.97 -1.61
CA LYS A 137 5.22 2.92 -2.18
C LYS A 137 5.82 3.83 -3.25
N GLY A 138 7.13 3.76 -3.48
CA GLY A 138 7.79 4.52 -4.52
C GLY A 138 7.71 6.05 -4.35
N VAL A 139 7.70 6.53 -3.11
CA VAL A 139 7.54 7.97 -2.78
C VAL A 139 8.59 8.82 -3.50
N VAL A 140 9.86 8.43 -3.41
CA VAL A 140 10.98 9.13 -4.06
C VAL A 140 10.83 9.14 -5.59
N ASN A 141 10.46 8.00 -6.19
CA ASN A 141 10.27 7.89 -7.64
C ASN A 141 9.14 8.78 -8.14
N ARG A 142 8.08 8.94 -7.34
CA ARG A 142 6.95 9.82 -7.65
C ARG A 142 7.37 11.29 -7.69
N ILE A 143 8.23 11.72 -6.76
CA ILE A 143 8.78 13.07 -6.74
C ILE A 143 9.69 13.29 -7.94
N LYS A 144 10.59 12.36 -8.24
CA LYS A 144 11.46 12.41 -9.44
C LYS A 144 10.65 12.46 -10.74
N ALA A 145 9.58 11.68 -10.83
CA ALA A 145 8.70 11.71 -12.00
C ALA A 145 7.99 13.08 -12.17
N PHE A 146 7.57 13.68 -11.06
CA PHE A 146 6.97 15.01 -11.08
C PHE A 146 7.97 16.10 -11.44
N GLU A 147 9.21 16.02 -10.95
CA GLU A 147 10.30 16.91 -11.37
C GLU A 147 10.57 16.83 -12.87
N ILE A 148 10.70 15.61 -13.42
CA ILE A 148 10.89 15.39 -14.86
C ILE A 148 9.70 15.97 -15.66
N PHE A 149 8.48 15.81 -15.15
CA PHE A 149 7.30 16.38 -15.75
C PHE A 149 7.38 17.90 -15.82
N LEU A 150 7.77 18.59 -14.75
CA LEU A 150 7.90 20.07 -14.75
C LEU A 150 8.99 20.56 -15.71
N ARG A 151 10.15 19.85 -15.78
CA ARG A 151 11.22 20.18 -16.73
C ARG A 151 10.78 19.98 -18.18
N LYS A 152 10.10 18.88 -18.46
CA LYS A 152 9.66 18.53 -19.82
C LYS A 152 8.52 19.38 -20.32
N TYR A 153 7.68 19.87 -19.41
CA TYR A 153 6.46 20.61 -19.74
C TYR A 153 6.34 21.90 -18.94
N PRO A 154 7.19 22.92 -19.21
CA PRO A 154 7.24 24.16 -18.45
C PRO A 154 5.92 24.97 -18.49
N GLN A 155 5.06 24.73 -19.49
CA GLN A 155 3.72 25.33 -19.56
C GLN A 155 2.79 24.95 -18.38
N TYR A 156 3.16 23.94 -17.58
CA TYR A 156 2.43 23.53 -16.37
C TYR A 156 3.00 24.11 -15.07
N LEU A 157 4.10 24.85 -15.13
CA LEU A 157 4.58 25.63 -13.99
C LEU A 157 3.46 26.57 -13.50
N GLU A 158 3.34 26.70 -12.19
CA GLU A 158 2.28 27.43 -11.49
C GLU A 158 0.84 26.90 -11.68
N LYS A 159 0.63 25.91 -12.57
CA LYS A 159 -0.69 25.33 -12.88
C LYS A 159 -0.94 23.96 -12.26
N VAL A 160 0.10 23.24 -11.86
CA VAL A 160 -0.04 21.90 -11.29
C VAL A 160 0.75 21.82 -9.99
N ARG A 161 0.18 21.21 -8.98
CA ARG A 161 0.83 21.01 -7.67
C ARG A 161 0.70 19.56 -7.24
N LEU A 162 1.80 18.97 -6.76
CA LEU A 162 1.81 17.66 -6.14
C LEU A 162 1.58 17.81 -4.62
N VAL A 163 0.45 17.32 -4.14
CA VAL A 163 0.12 17.29 -2.71
C VAL A 163 0.36 15.89 -2.18
N MET A 164 1.31 15.74 -1.29
CA MET A 164 1.68 14.45 -0.69
C MET A 164 1.30 14.43 0.78
N LEU A 165 0.35 13.57 1.12
CA LEU A 165 -0.03 13.27 2.50
C LEU A 165 0.63 11.95 2.89
N THR A 166 1.68 12.02 3.68
CA THR A 166 2.51 10.86 3.98
C THR A 166 2.51 10.60 5.47
N VAL A 167 2.07 9.41 5.87
CA VAL A 167 2.04 9.00 7.27
C VAL A 167 3.37 8.31 7.61
N PRO A 168 4.12 8.80 8.61
CA PRO A 168 5.32 8.10 9.06
C PRO A 168 5.01 6.67 9.48
N SER A 169 5.85 5.72 9.05
CA SER A 169 5.71 4.31 9.38
C SER A 169 7.04 3.80 9.90
N ARG A 170 7.00 2.94 10.93
CA ARG A 170 8.19 2.24 11.46
C ARG A 170 9.39 3.17 11.73
N ALA A 171 9.16 4.34 12.34
CA ALA A 171 10.15 5.39 12.54
C ALA A 171 11.41 4.97 13.32
N ALA A 172 11.36 3.84 14.04
CA ALA A 172 12.52 3.28 14.75
C ALA A 172 13.52 2.55 13.83
N VAL A 173 13.10 2.15 12.61
CA VAL A 173 13.92 1.38 11.67
C VAL A 173 14.81 2.32 10.85
N SER A 174 16.11 2.01 10.71
CA SER A 174 17.13 2.82 10.04
C SER A 174 16.74 3.20 8.60
N ASP A 175 16.23 2.23 7.84
CA ASP A 175 15.88 2.41 6.43
C ASP A 175 14.74 3.42 6.23
N TYR A 176 13.78 3.47 7.16
CA TYR A 176 12.69 4.45 7.10
C TYR A 176 13.16 5.87 7.46
N LYS A 177 14.15 6.00 8.36
CA LYS A 177 14.81 7.29 8.63
C LYS A 177 15.58 7.79 7.40
N LYS A 178 16.29 6.88 6.71
CA LYS A 178 16.98 7.19 5.46
C LYS A 178 16.02 7.63 4.38
N LEU A 179 14.92 6.88 4.17
CA LEU A 179 13.87 7.23 3.21
C LEU A 179 13.25 8.61 3.49
N LYS A 180 13.00 8.92 4.78
CA LYS A 180 12.48 10.25 5.17
C LYS A 180 13.45 11.35 4.77
N ARG A 181 14.74 11.20 5.11
CA ARG A 181 15.77 12.18 4.76
C ARG A 181 15.87 12.39 3.25
N GLU A 182 15.94 11.31 2.48
CA GLU A 182 15.98 11.38 1.02
C GLU A 182 14.74 12.07 0.45
N THR A 183 13.55 11.79 1.02
CA THR A 183 12.30 12.45 0.61
C THR A 183 12.35 13.95 0.88
N ASP A 184 12.76 14.36 2.08
CA ASP A 184 12.87 15.77 2.47
C ASP A 184 13.89 16.52 1.60
N GLU A 185 15.05 15.93 1.33
CA GLU A 185 16.11 16.47 0.47
C GLU A 185 15.62 16.71 -0.96
N ILE A 186 14.96 15.71 -1.56
CA ILE A 186 14.46 15.84 -2.94
C ILE A 186 13.33 16.86 -3.02
N VAL A 187 12.39 16.88 -2.07
CA VAL A 187 11.33 17.88 -2.02
C VAL A 187 11.93 19.29 -1.87
N GLY A 188 12.90 19.46 -0.97
CA GLY A 188 13.60 20.72 -0.79
C GLY A 188 14.28 21.21 -2.07
N ARG A 189 14.98 20.32 -2.77
CA ARG A 189 15.65 20.61 -4.02
C ARG A 189 14.67 21.00 -5.13
N VAL A 190 13.63 20.22 -5.36
CA VAL A 190 12.61 20.49 -6.39
C VAL A 190 11.86 21.80 -6.10
N ASN A 191 11.48 22.03 -4.85
CA ASN A 191 10.86 23.28 -4.46
C ASN A 191 11.80 24.46 -4.61
N GLY A 192 13.08 24.35 -4.24
CA GLY A 192 14.08 25.40 -4.41
C GLY A 192 14.33 25.77 -5.88
N GLU A 193 14.21 24.78 -6.79
CA GLU A 193 14.43 25.01 -8.22
C GLU A 193 13.23 25.66 -8.94
N PHE A 194 12.01 25.20 -8.60
CA PHE A 194 10.81 25.57 -9.39
C PHE A 194 9.84 26.52 -8.68
N ALA A 195 9.97 26.72 -7.35
CA ALA A 195 9.02 27.57 -6.64
C ALA A 195 9.13 29.03 -7.07
N THR A 196 7.97 29.69 -7.02
CA THR A 196 7.84 31.14 -7.17
C THR A 196 7.27 31.75 -5.89
N VAL A 197 7.18 33.07 -5.80
CA VAL A 197 6.63 33.77 -4.63
C VAL A 197 5.23 33.24 -4.25
N ASN A 198 4.42 32.88 -5.25
CA ASN A 198 3.02 32.48 -5.03
C ASN A 198 2.76 30.99 -5.23
N TRP A 199 3.76 30.20 -5.60
CA TRP A 199 3.55 28.80 -5.92
C TRP A 199 4.71 27.91 -5.49
N THR A 200 4.37 26.81 -4.83
CA THR A 200 5.30 25.73 -4.46
C THR A 200 4.88 24.46 -5.18
N PRO A 201 5.76 23.82 -5.97
CA PRO A 201 5.41 22.66 -6.77
C PRO A 201 4.97 21.45 -5.93
N ILE A 202 5.65 21.18 -4.82
CA ILE A 202 5.36 20.04 -3.97
C ILE A 202 5.00 20.51 -2.58
N TRP A 203 3.82 20.12 -2.13
CA TRP A 203 3.42 20.24 -0.75
C TRP A 203 3.47 18.87 -0.07
N LEU A 204 4.46 18.70 0.81
CA LEU A 204 4.62 17.49 1.62
C LEU A 204 4.06 17.75 3.03
N SER A 205 3.04 17.00 3.40
CA SER A 205 2.51 16.98 4.77
C SER A 205 2.78 15.63 5.40
N LEU A 206 3.54 15.63 6.48
CA LEU A 206 3.74 14.48 7.34
C LEU A 206 2.63 14.50 8.39
N ILE A 207 1.60 13.68 8.18
CA ILE A 207 0.49 13.58 9.12
C ILE A 207 0.94 12.69 10.28
N HIS A 208 1.05 13.26 11.46
CA HIS A 208 1.15 12.49 12.70
C HIS A 208 -0.27 12.15 13.14
N ILE A 209 -0.61 10.85 13.11
CA ILE A 209 -1.85 10.30 13.67
C ILE A 209 -1.61 9.94 15.12
#